data_aff3f83d90a9c2e7b993fa98d094b635
#
_entry.id   aff3f83d90a9c2e7b993fa98d094b635
#
_cell.length_a   1.000
_cell.length_b   1.000
_cell.length_c   1.000
_cell.angle_alpha   90.00
_cell.angle_beta   90.00
_cell.angle_gamma   90.00
#
_symmetry.space_group_name_H-M   'P 1'
#
loop_
_entity.id
_entity.type
_entity.pdbx_description
1 polymer ?
#
loop_
_entity_poly.entity_id
_entity_poly.type
_entity_poly.pdbx_seq_one_letter_code
_entity_poly.pdbx_strand_id
1 'polypeptide(L)' 'MIAPIIDIKVECYAGYRGEETPRAIWFQSRKIEVKKVLDRWLDPDYRYFKLLGDDEGIYIIRHDMKTWIWGLTFYQEEQK' A
#
# COMPACT_ATOMS: atom_id res chain seq x y z
N MET A 1 5.24 6.32 20.04
CA MET A 1 5.21 7.38 19.01
C MET A 1 4.62 6.82 17.72
N ILE A 2 3.66 7.53 17.18
CA ILE A 2 3.04 7.10 15.94
C ILE A 2 3.79 7.73 14.78
N ALA A 3 4.29 6.90 13.87
CA ALA A 3 4.96 7.43 12.69
C ALA A 3 3.93 8.15 11.82
N PRO A 4 4.30 9.29 11.22
CA PRO A 4 3.37 9.99 10.34
C PRO A 4 3.06 9.13 9.12
N ILE A 5 1.82 9.22 8.65
CA ILE A 5 1.41 8.53 7.45
C ILE A 5 1.88 9.36 6.26
N ILE A 6 2.54 8.69 5.33
CA ILE A 6 3.11 9.34 4.15
C ILE A 6 2.17 9.12 2.98
N ASP A 7 1.74 10.19 2.33
CA ASP A 7 0.95 10.08 1.12
C ASP A 7 1.78 9.46 0.01
N ILE A 8 1.23 8.46 -0.65
CA ILE A 8 1.91 7.77 -1.74
C ILE A 8 0.98 7.68 -2.94
N LYS A 9 1.58 7.44 -4.09
CA LYS A 9 0.83 7.15 -5.30
C LYS A 9 0.78 5.64 -5.48
N VAL A 10 -0.39 5.12 -5.82
CA VAL A 10 -0.59 3.69 -5.99
C VAL A 10 -1.23 3.45 -7.35
N GLU A 11 -0.67 2.49 -8.07
CA GLU A 11 -1.26 2.00 -9.31
C GLU A 11 -1.95 0.68 -9.00
N CYS A 12 -3.18 0.53 -9.46
CA CYS A 12 -3.97 -0.66 -9.19
C CYS A 12 -4.25 -1.43 -10.46
N TYR A 13 -4.53 -2.72 -10.31
CA TYR A 13 -5.06 -3.49 -11.42
C TYR A 13 -6.44 -2.94 -11.80
N ALA A 14 -6.77 -3.00 -13.08
CA ALA A 14 -8.08 -2.61 -13.54
C ALA A 14 -9.12 -3.53 -12.89
N GLY A 15 -10.24 -2.95 -12.46
CA GLY A 15 -11.27 -3.71 -11.80
C GLY A 15 -12.43 -2.81 -11.44
N TYR A 16 -13.33 -3.35 -10.65
CA TYR A 16 -14.45 -2.57 -10.18
C TYR A 16 -13.99 -1.60 -9.10
N ARG A 17 -14.63 -0.43 -9.10
CA ARG A 17 -14.39 0.54 -8.07
C ARG A 17 -14.67 -0.08 -6.70
N GLY A 18 -13.74 0.11 -5.78
CA GLY A 18 -13.84 -0.48 -4.45
C GLY A 18 -13.15 -1.82 -4.33
N GLU A 19 -12.70 -2.37 -5.44
CA GLU A 19 -11.99 -3.66 -5.43
C GLU A 19 -10.61 -3.54 -6.06
N GLU A 20 -10.09 -2.32 -6.16
CA GLU A 20 -8.77 -2.10 -6.72
C GLU A 20 -7.72 -2.78 -5.86
N THR A 21 -6.90 -3.61 -6.48
CA THR A 21 -5.79 -4.27 -5.81
C THR A 21 -4.50 -3.57 -6.22
N PRO A 22 -3.66 -3.17 -5.25
CA PRO A 22 -2.42 -2.49 -5.58
C PRO A 22 -1.51 -3.35 -6.45
N ARG A 23 -0.97 -2.73 -7.48
CA ARG A 23 -0.06 -3.34 -8.42
C ARG A 23 1.35 -2.78 -8.27
N ALA A 24 1.45 -1.49 -8.00
CA ALA A 24 2.71 -0.81 -7.81
C ALA A 24 2.49 0.39 -6.89
N ILE A 25 3.52 0.76 -6.15
CA ILE A 25 3.50 1.96 -5.33
C ILE A 25 4.72 2.79 -5.63
N TRP A 26 4.59 4.11 -5.42
CA TRP A 26 5.71 5.03 -5.55
C TRP A 26 6.06 5.54 -4.17
N PHE A 27 7.28 5.26 -3.75
CA PHE A 27 7.78 5.63 -2.43
C PHE A 27 9.20 6.17 -2.58
N GLN A 28 9.41 7.39 -2.09
CA GLN A 28 10.73 8.04 -2.17
C GLN A 28 11.27 8.08 -3.60
N SER A 29 10.42 8.48 -4.54
CA SER A 29 10.75 8.62 -5.95
C SER A 29 11.11 7.30 -6.64
N ARG A 30 10.83 6.18 -6.00
CA ARG A 30 11.02 4.87 -6.59
C ARG A 30 9.69 4.21 -6.84
N LYS A 31 9.59 3.51 -7.96
CA LYS A 31 8.45 2.65 -8.22
C LYS A 31 8.76 1.27 -7.68
N ILE A 32 7.86 0.75 -6.86
CA ILE A 32 7.99 -0.58 -6.29
C ILE A 32 6.85 -1.42 -6.82
N GLU A 33 7.19 -2.45 -7.57
CA GLU A 33 6.19 -3.38 -8.07
C GLU A 33 5.72 -4.28 -6.93
N VAL A 34 4.42 -4.52 -6.83
CA VAL A 34 3.88 -5.42 -5.83
C VAL A 34 4.09 -6.84 -6.30
N LYS A 35 4.93 -7.57 -5.60
CA LYS A 35 5.24 -8.95 -5.90
C LYS A 35 4.13 -9.87 -5.40
N LYS A 36 3.57 -9.56 -4.24
CA LYS A 36 2.52 -10.35 -3.64
C LYS A 36 1.73 -9.52 -2.64
N VAL A 37 0.42 -9.71 -2.61
CA VAL A 37 -0.42 -9.16 -1.55
C VAL A 37 -0.43 -10.20 -0.43
N LEU A 38 0.14 -9.84 0.71
CA LEU A 38 0.29 -10.78 1.83
C LEU A 38 -0.97 -10.83 2.68
N ASP A 39 -1.66 -9.69 2.80
CA ASP A 39 -2.87 -9.64 3.61
C ASP A 39 -3.67 -8.41 3.21
N ARG A 40 -4.94 -8.41 3.55
CA ARG A 40 -5.82 -7.26 3.36
C ARG A 40 -6.88 -7.28 4.44
N TRP A 41 -7.28 -6.09 4.90
CA TRP A 41 -8.36 -6.00 5.88
C TRP A 41 -9.08 -4.67 5.74
N LEU A 42 -10.27 -4.60 6.33
CA LEU A 42 -11.12 -3.43 6.27
C LEU A 42 -11.28 -2.82 7.65
N ASP A 43 -11.34 -1.52 7.65
CA ASP A 43 -11.67 -0.68 8.79
C ASP A 43 -12.82 0.21 8.29
N PRO A 44 -13.64 0.81 9.17
CA PRO A 44 -14.77 1.62 8.69
C PRO A 44 -14.39 2.73 7.71
N ASP A 45 -13.20 3.30 7.85
CA ASP A 45 -12.79 4.43 7.03
C ASP A 45 -11.71 4.09 6.01
N TYR A 46 -11.07 2.93 6.13
CA TYR A 46 -9.90 2.60 5.32
C TYR A 46 -9.91 1.15 4.89
N ARG A 47 -9.26 0.93 3.75
CA ARG A 47 -8.90 -0.41 3.30
C ARG A 47 -7.39 -0.54 3.42
N TYR A 48 -6.94 -1.64 4.01
CA TYR A 48 -5.52 -1.87 4.24
C TYR A 48 -5.02 -3.03 3.40
N PHE A 49 -3.77 -2.91 2.98
CA PHE A 49 -3.07 -3.97 2.25
C PHE A 49 -1.67 -4.12 2.83
N LYS A 50 -1.29 -5.36 3.07
CA LYS A 50 0.09 -5.70 3.42
C LYS A 50 0.72 -6.30 2.19
N LEU A 51 1.79 -5.71 1.70
CA LEU A 51 2.36 -6.02 0.40
C LEU A 51 3.80 -6.43 0.52
N LEU A 52 4.22 -7.36 -0.34
CA LEU A 52 5.63 -7.66 -0.56
C LEU A 52 6.04 -6.96 -1.85
N GLY A 53 7.02 -6.07 -1.76
CA GLY A 53 7.54 -5.37 -2.92
C GLY A 53 8.59 -6.19 -3.66
N ASP A 54 8.91 -5.75 -4.88
CA ASP A 54 9.95 -6.41 -5.67
C ASP A 54 11.36 -6.17 -5.11
N ASP A 55 11.47 -5.23 -4.17
CA ASP A 55 12.70 -5.00 -3.39
C ASP A 55 12.76 -5.89 -2.14
N GLU A 56 11.83 -6.84 -2.01
CA GLU A 56 11.68 -7.75 -0.87
C GLU A 56 11.28 -7.02 0.42
N GLY A 57 10.89 -5.76 0.33
CA GLY A 57 10.40 -5.00 1.46
C GLY A 57 8.93 -5.28 1.74
N ILE A 58 8.54 -5.10 2.99
CA ILE A 58 7.16 -5.25 3.42
C ILE A 58 6.56 -3.85 3.57
N TYR A 59 5.40 -3.65 2.96
CA TYR A 59 4.72 -2.37 2.99
C TYR A 59 3.29 -2.57 3.46
N ILE A 60 2.86 -1.74 4.41
CA ILE A 60 1.44 -1.69 4.77
C ILE A 60 0.93 -0.34 4.32
N ILE A 61 -0.03 -0.37 3.42
CA ILE A 61 -0.63 0.84 2.88
C ILE A 61 -2.11 0.86 3.21
N ARG A 62 -2.69 2.04 3.22
CA ARG A 62 -4.12 2.18 3.43
C ARG A 62 -4.72 3.11 2.40
N HIS A 63 -5.97 2.82 2.05
CA HIS A 63 -6.74 3.61 1.11
C HIS A 63 -7.87 4.29 1.88
N ASP A 64 -7.87 5.62 1.89
CA ASP A 64 -8.92 6.37 2.54
C ASP A 64 -10.16 6.30 1.65
N MET A 65 -11.25 5.75 2.19
CA MET A 65 -12.45 5.53 1.39
C MET A 65 -13.23 6.81 1.12
N LYS A 66 -12.93 7.87 1.84
CA LYS A 66 -13.60 9.17 1.65
C LYS A 66 -12.87 10.06 0.66
N THR A 67 -11.56 10.21 0.85
CA THR A 67 -10.75 11.09 0.02
C THR A 67 -10.12 10.38 -1.16
N TRP A 68 -10.10 9.06 -1.13
CA TRP A 68 -9.49 8.21 -2.16
C TRP A 68 -7.97 8.32 -2.20
N ILE A 69 -7.38 8.85 -1.11
CA ILE A 69 -5.94 9.02 -1.00
C ILE A 69 -5.32 7.78 -0.38
N TRP A 70 -4.18 7.38 -0.92
CA TRP A 70 -3.40 6.26 -0.39
C TRP A 70 -2.31 6.76 0.55
N GLY A 71 -2.08 6.04 1.64
CA GLY A 71 -1.03 6.38 2.58
C GLY A 71 -0.20 5.16 2.95
N LEU A 72 1.07 5.39 3.20
CA LEU A 72 1.99 4.36 3.68
C LEU A 72 2.02 4.44 5.20
N THR A 73 1.66 3.33 5.86
CA THR A 73 1.61 3.29 7.33
C THR A 73 2.79 2.54 7.92
N PHE A 74 3.44 1.67 7.15
CA PHE A 74 4.52 0.85 7.67
C PHE A 74 5.42 0.39 6.51
N TYR A 75 6.71 0.38 6.77
CA TYR A 75 7.68 -0.12 5.81
C TYR A 75 8.79 -0.85 6.56
N GLN A 76 9.15 -2.02 6.06
CA GLN A 76 10.25 -2.81 6.61
C GLN A 76 11.09 -3.34 5.47
N GLU A 77 12.38 -3.03 5.50
CA GLU A 77 13.30 -3.55 4.51
C GLU A 77 13.53 -5.04 4.71
N GLU A 78 13.96 -5.71 3.64
CA GLU A 78 14.34 -7.10 3.74
C GLU A 78 15.44 -7.26 4.78
N GLN A 79 15.29 -8.26 5.62
CA GLN A 79 16.32 -8.59 6.61
C GLN A 79 16.95 -9.92 6.23
N LYS A 80 18.24 -9.93 6.25
CA LYS A 80 19.03 -11.13 5.94
C LYS A 80 19.51 -11.79 7.21
#